data_2cab974997b0d82720781212c2c2d353
#
_entry.id   2cab974997b0d82720781212c2c2d353
#
_cell.length_a   1.000
_cell.length_b   1.000
_cell.length_c   1.000
_cell.angle_alpha   90.00
_cell.angle_beta   90.00
_cell.angle_gamma   90.00
#
_symmetry.space_group_name_H-M   'P 1'
#
loop_
_entity.id
_entity.type
_entity.pdbx_description
1 polymer ?
#
loop_
_entity_poly.entity_id
_entity_poly.type
_entity_poly.pdbx_seq_one_letter_code
_entity_poly.pdbx_strand_id
1 'polypeptide(L)'
;MKRIWALFFVLAYGLVSPALSGARGYLFIIGGGDRPENMMRRFVEMAGRFGNGKIIVFPMASSEPEETGEGLVSEFKALGARRVESHVLTREQALSEESARLLDDAGGVFFSGGDQSRQMAVLLHTPLHRRLLELYDQGCVMAGTSAGAAVMSEVMITGEERRQPEEGHEFEVLEAGNIVTSEGLGFIRTAIIDQHFVTRKRHNRLISLVAEKPLLLGIGIDEETAIIVSPDETFEVVGGKSVVVYDGTRADTSVTPSRLIALRGVVMHVLVAGDRFDLKTKKTIR
;
A
#
# COMPACT_ATOMS: atom_id res chain seq x y z
N MET A 1 -65.38 -28.62 -12.75
CA MET A 1 -64.18 -27.89 -13.22
C MET A 1 -63.40 -27.45 -11.99
N LYS A 2 -62.37 -28.20 -11.61
CA LYS A 2 -61.50 -27.91 -10.43
C LYS A 2 -60.27 -27.20 -10.97
N ARG A 3 -60.01 -25.93 -10.55
CA ARG A 3 -58.80 -25.18 -10.85
C ARG A 3 -57.74 -25.54 -9.84
N ILE A 4 -56.65 -26.12 -10.32
CA ILE A 4 -55.44 -26.40 -9.55
C ILE A 4 -54.53 -25.16 -9.65
N TRP A 5 -54.25 -24.53 -8.51
CA TRP A 5 -53.24 -23.47 -8.41
C TRP A 5 -51.89 -24.12 -8.09
N ALA A 6 -50.92 -24.00 -9.00
CA ALA A 6 -49.55 -24.40 -8.75
C ALA A 6 -48.81 -23.23 -8.07
N LEU A 7 -48.38 -23.44 -6.84
CA LEU A 7 -47.49 -22.53 -6.14
C LEU A 7 -46.06 -22.77 -6.64
N PHE A 8 -45.49 -21.78 -7.31
CA PHE A 8 -44.05 -21.75 -7.60
C PHE A 8 -43.30 -21.21 -6.36
N PHE A 9 -42.58 -22.08 -5.68
CA PHE A 9 -41.56 -21.67 -4.68
C PHE A 9 -40.32 -21.23 -5.43
N VAL A 10 -40.04 -19.93 -5.45
CA VAL A 10 -38.74 -19.37 -5.86
C VAL A 10 -37.81 -19.50 -4.68
N LEU A 11 -36.89 -20.49 -4.71
CA LEU A 11 -35.74 -20.54 -3.81
C LEU A 11 -34.77 -19.42 -4.20
N ALA A 12 -34.76 -18.34 -3.45
CA ALA A 12 -33.70 -17.35 -3.49
C ALA A 12 -32.43 -17.96 -2.87
N TYR A 13 -31.51 -18.42 -3.70
CA TYR A 13 -30.14 -18.68 -3.26
C TYR A 13 -29.49 -17.33 -2.92
N GLY A 14 -29.47 -17.00 -1.65
CA GLY A 14 -28.63 -15.94 -1.14
C GLY A 14 -27.18 -16.31 -1.39
N LEU A 15 -26.51 -15.59 -2.29
CA LEU A 15 -25.07 -15.59 -2.41
C LEU A 15 -24.51 -15.01 -1.08
N VAL A 16 -24.19 -15.90 -0.15
CA VAL A 16 -23.36 -15.56 1.00
C VAL A 16 -21.97 -15.31 0.42
N SER A 17 -21.65 -14.03 0.18
CA SER A 17 -20.26 -13.64 -0.03
C SER A 17 -19.46 -14.15 1.16
N PRO A 18 -18.39 -14.93 0.96
CA PRO A 18 -17.54 -15.30 2.08
C PRO A 18 -17.04 -14.00 2.71
N ALA A 19 -17.28 -13.85 4.01
CA ALA A 19 -16.65 -12.81 4.79
C ALA A 19 -15.15 -12.93 4.53
N LEU A 20 -14.52 -11.88 3.99
CA LEU A 20 -13.09 -11.79 3.83
C LEU A 20 -12.47 -12.08 5.20
N SER A 21 -11.93 -13.28 5.36
CA SER A 21 -11.03 -13.62 6.46
C SER A 21 -9.97 -12.53 6.46
N GLY A 22 -9.73 -11.87 7.59
CA GLY A 22 -8.73 -10.81 7.68
C GLY A 22 -7.41 -11.28 7.07
N ALA A 23 -6.73 -10.37 6.37
CA ALA A 23 -5.45 -10.62 5.71
C ALA A 23 -4.50 -11.36 6.67
N ARG A 24 -3.86 -12.45 6.18
CA ARG A 24 -2.97 -13.31 6.98
C ARG A 24 -1.50 -12.95 6.81
N GLY A 25 -1.17 -12.09 5.82
CA GLY A 25 0.19 -11.65 5.52
C GLY A 25 0.61 -10.41 6.29
N TYR A 26 1.85 -10.00 6.04
CA TYR A 26 2.42 -8.78 6.58
C TYR A 26 2.64 -7.77 5.47
N LEU A 27 2.49 -6.47 5.79
CA LEU A 27 2.95 -5.41 4.90
C LEU A 27 4.19 -4.76 5.53
N PHE A 28 5.23 -4.57 4.74
CA PHE A 28 6.44 -3.87 5.13
C PHE A 28 6.56 -2.61 4.26
N ILE A 29 6.00 -1.50 4.73
CA ILE A 29 5.78 -0.29 3.94
C ILE A 29 6.82 0.74 4.30
N ILE A 30 7.76 1.04 3.37
CA ILE A 30 8.93 1.89 3.59
C ILE A 30 8.70 3.25 2.93
N GLY A 31 8.88 4.32 3.69
CA GLY A 31 8.65 5.70 3.20
C GLY A 31 9.63 6.20 2.15
N GLY A 32 10.69 5.46 1.86
CA GLY A 32 11.71 5.84 0.86
C GLY A 32 13.02 6.29 1.50
N GLY A 33 13.87 6.95 0.72
CA GLY A 33 15.23 7.30 1.14
C GLY A 33 16.14 6.09 1.28
N ASP A 34 17.16 6.21 2.10
CA ASP A 34 18.04 5.10 2.45
C ASP A 34 17.27 4.02 3.20
N ARG A 35 17.72 2.80 3.04
CA ARG A 35 17.13 1.62 3.71
C ARG A 35 18.15 1.05 4.69
N PRO A 36 18.10 1.44 5.99
CA PRO A 36 19.04 0.94 6.99
C PRO A 36 19.12 -0.59 7.01
N GLU A 37 20.32 -1.12 7.09
CA GLU A 37 20.58 -2.57 6.99
C GLU A 37 19.75 -3.39 7.99
N ASN A 38 19.65 -2.93 9.24
CA ASN A 38 18.87 -3.61 10.27
C ASN A 38 17.37 -3.70 9.93
N MET A 39 16.81 -2.67 9.28
CA MET A 39 15.44 -2.65 8.83
C MET A 39 15.23 -3.65 7.68
N MET A 40 16.11 -3.66 6.69
CA MET A 40 16.03 -4.58 5.56
C MET A 40 16.30 -6.04 5.95
N ARG A 41 17.22 -6.26 6.89
CA ARG A 41 17.44 -7.60 7.48
C ARG A 41 16.17 -8.15 8.10
N ARG A 42 15.39 -7.31 8.79
CA ARG A 42 14.11 -7.71 9.36
C ARG A 42 13.10 -8.16 8.28
N PHE A 43 13.04 -7.46 7.15
CA PHE A 43 12.23 -7.91 5.99
C PHE A 43 12.68 -9.28 5.49
N VAL A 44 13.98 -9.47 5.25
CA VAL A 44 14.55 -10.75 4.78
C VAL A 44 14.23 -11.90 5.76
N GLU A 45 14.39 -11.65 7.06
CA GLU A 45 14.06 -12.64 8.11
C GLU A 45 12.57 -12.98 8.14
N MET A 46 11.69 -12.00 7.97
CA MET A 46 10.25 -12.21 7.90
C MET A 46 9.88 -13.03 6.66
N ALA A 47 10.38 -12.65 5.48
CA ALA A 47 10.17 -13.39 4.24
C ALA A 47 10.68 -14.84 4.34
N GLY A 48 11.78 -15.07 5.05
CA GLY A 48 12.35 -16.40 5.28
C GLY A 48 11.48 -17.35 6.09
N ARG A 49 10.45 -16.86 6.78
CA ARG A 49 9.53 -17.66 7.61
C ARG A 49 8.32 -18.20 6.84
N PHE A 50 8.07 -17.67 5.64
CA PHE A 50 6.92 -18.02 4.81
C PHE A 50 7.35 -18.68 3.51
N GLY A 51 6.49 -19.50 2.92
CA GLY A 51 6.81 -20.24 1.72
C GLY A 51 8.13 -21.01 1.89
N ASN A 52 8.95 -21.00 0.84
CA ASN A 52 10.33 -21.53 0.88
C ASN A 52 11.38 -20.42 1.08
N GLY A 53 10.96 -19.25 1.59
CA GLY A 53 11.83 -18.09 1.80
C GLY A 53 12.33 -17.41 0.52
N LYS A 54 11.67 -17.67 -0.63
CA LYS A 54 11.98 -16.99 -1.89
C LYS A 54 11.49 -15.56 -1.82
N ILE A 55 12.33 -14.61 -2.21
CA ILE A 55 11.97 -13.20 -2.36
C ILE A 55 11.89 -12.88 -3.84
N ILE A 56 10.74 -12.33 -4.26
CA ILE A 56 10.52 -11.81 -5.61
C ILE A 56 10.61 -10.29 -5.59
N VAL A 57 11.37 -9.72 -6.50
CA VAL A 57 11.52 -8.28 -6.69
C VAL A 57 10.82 -7.85 -7.97
N PHE A 58 9.92 -6.87 -7.87
CA PHE A 58 9.28 -6.21 -8.99
C PHE A 58 9.79 -4.77 -9.11
N PRO A 59 10.75 -4.51 -10.02
CA PRO A 59 11.39 -3.20 -10.14
C PRO A 59 10.74 -2.27 -11.18
N MET A 60 9.56 -2.59 -11.71
CA MET A 60 8.94 -1.87 -12.84
C MET A 60 8.60 -0.40 -12.56
N ALA A 61 8.62 0.03 -11.31
CA ALA A 61 8.51 1.46 -10.98
C ALA A 61 9.76 2.26 -11.36
N SER A 62 10.94 1.64 -11.37
CA SER A 62 12.21 2.29 -11.68
C SER A 62 12.28 2.75 -13.14
N SER A 63 13.05 3.82 -13.40
CA SER A 63 13.48 4.20 -14.76
C SER A 63 14.51 3.22 -15.34
N GLU A 64 15.28 2.55 -14.47
CA GLU A 64 16.30 1.55 -14.78
C GLU A 64 15.96 0.24 -14.07
N PRO A 65 14.90 -0.48 -14.54
CA PRO A 65 14.33 -1.58 -13.76
C PRO A 65 15.29 -2.79 -13.65
N GLU A 66 16.07 -3.09 -14.69
CA GLU A 66 17.06 -4.18 -14.68
C GLU A 66 18.14 -3.92 -13.63
N GLU A 67 18.77 -2.75 -13.65
CA GLU A 67 19.82 -2.37 -12.72
C GLU A 67 19.30 -2.31 -11.27
N THR A 68 18.12 -1.71 -11.08
CA THR A 68 17.44 -1.66 -9.78
C THR A 68 17.16 -3.06 -9.25
N GLY A 69 16.69 -3.96 -10.11
CA GLY A 69 16.41 -5.34 -9.77
C GLY A 69 17.64 -6.11 -9.35
N GLU A 70 18.74 -6.01 -10.11
CA GLU A 70 20.04 -6.63 -9.79
C GLU A 70 20.61 -6.09 -8.46
N GLY A 71 20.52 -4.78 -8.24
CA GLY A 71 20.94 -4.15 -6.98
C GLY A 71 20.17 -4.69 -5.77
N LEU A 72 18.85 -4.79 -5.86
CA LEU A 72 18.01 -5.35 -4.78
C LEU A 72 18.27 -6.84 -4.56
N VAL A 73 18.49 -7.63 -5.63
CA VAL A 73 18.88 -9.04 -5.51
C VAL A 73 20.18 -9.17 -4.74
N SER A 74 21.16 -8.35 -5.08
CA SER A 74 22.48 -8.33 -4.41
C SER A 74 22.36 -7.91 -2.95
N GLU A 75 21.60 -6.86 -2.66
CA GLU A 75 21.30 -6.38 -1.30
C GLU A 75 20.69 -7.49 -0.44
N PHE A 76 19.61 -8.11 -0.89
CA PHE A 76 18.92 -9.12 -0.08
C PHE A 76 19.73 -10.39 0.10
N LYS A 77 20.52 -10.79 -0.88
CA LYS A 77 21.48 -11.92 -0.73
C LYS A 77 22.57 -11.60 0.32
N ALA A 78 23.10 -10.38 0.33
CA ALA A 78 24.06 -9.93 1.33
C ALA A 78 23.46 -9.94 2.75
N LEU A 79 22.15 -9.70 2.87
CA LEU A 79 21.37 -9.77 4.11
C LEU A 79 20.98 -11.20 4.53
N GLY A 80 21.35 -12.22 3.75
CA GLY A 80 21.15 -13.63 4.07
C GLY A 80 19.96 -14.31 3.40
N ALA A 81 19.29 -13.65 2.45
CA ALA A 81 18.25 -14.30 1.66
C ALA A 81 18.87 -15.37 0.74
N ARG A 82 18.33 -16.60 0.78
CA ARG A 82 18.86 -17.72 0.00
C ARG A 82 18.43 -17.71 -1.45
N ARG A 83 17.20 -17.28 -1.72
CA ARG A 83 16.58 -17.27 -3.05
C ARG A 83 15.98 -15.89 -3.26
N VAL A 84 16.55 -15.13 -4.19
CA VAL A 84 16.04 -13.81 -4.60
C VAL A 84 16.05 -13.78 -6.12
N GLU A 85 14.91 -13.43 -6.67
CA GLU A 85 14.69 -13.31 -8.11
C GLU A 85 14.09 -11.94 -8.43
N SER A 86 14.58 -11.27 -9.45
CA SER A 86 14.01 -10.03 -9.97
C SER A 86 13.34 -10.28 -11.31
N HIS A 87 12.14 -9.74 -11.50
CA HIS A 87 11.39 -9.88 -12.73
C HIS A 87 10.93 -8.52 -13.23
N VAL A 88 11.46 -8.10 -14.37
CA VAL A 88 10.96 -6.97 -15.14
C VAL A 88 9.93 -7.50 -16.12
N LEU A 89 8.67 -7.12 -15.94
CA LEU A 89 7.56 -7.62 -16.74
C LEU A 89 6.91 -6.49 -17.55
N THR A 90 6.47 -6.84 -18.75
CA THR A 90 5.52 -6.01 -19.50
C THR A 90 4.08 -6.30 -19.05
N ARG A 91 3.16 -5.41 -19.41
CA ARG A 91 1.72 -5.63 -19.18
C ARG A 91 1.24 -6.95 -19.82
N GLU A 92 1.68 -7.23 -21.03
CA GLU A 92 1.31 -8.45 -21.75
C GLU A 92 1.77 -9.71 -21.00
N GLN A 93 2.99 -9.71 -20.48
CA GLN A 93 3.49 -10.81 -19.66
C GLN A 93 2.69 -10.95 -18.35
N ALA A 94 2.36 -9.84 -17.68
CA ALA A 94 1.56 -9.87 -16.45
C ALA A 94 0.13 -10.39 -16.67
N LEU A 95 -0.41 -10.29 -17.88
CA LEU A 95 -1.71 -10.85 -18.28
C LEU A 95 -1.68 -12.37 -18.49
N SER A 96 -0.50 -12.98 -18.58
CA SER A 96 -0.37 -14.43 -18.70
C SER A 96 -0.54 -15.13 -17.35
N GLU A 97 -1.28 -16.23 -17.32
CA GLU A 97 -1.35 -17.09 -16.11
C GLU A 97 0.02 -17.70 -15.76
N GLU A 98 0.95 -17.79 -16.70
CA GLU A 98 2.32 -18.24 -16.44
C GLU A 98 3.07 -17.29 -15.51
N SER A 99 2.87 -15.97 -15.64
CA SER A 99 3.51 -14.99 -14.77
C SER A 99 3.10 -15.13 -13.31
N ALA A 100 1.88 -15.62 -13.03
CA ALA A 100 1.44 -15.90 -11.69
C ALA A 100 2.28 -16.99 -11.00
N ARG A 101 2.85 -17.93 -11.77
CA ARG A 101 3.72 -19.00 -11.24
C ARG A 101 5.09 -18.49 -10.78
N LEU A 102 5.51 -17.30 -11.21
CA LEU A 102 6.72 -16.66 -10.69
C LEU A 102 6.66 -16.50 -9.18
N LEU A 103 5.45 -16.38 -8.65
CA LEU A 103 5.16 -16.19 -7.23
C LEU A 103 5.09 -17.52 -6.45
N ASP A 104 5.19 -18.66 -7.09
CA ASP A 104 5.15 -19.95 -6.38
C ASP A 104 6.33 -20.04 -5.39
N ASP A 105 6.03 -20.49 -4.18
CA ASP A 105 6.97 -20.57 -3.04
C ASP A 105 7.51 -19.22 -2.54
N ALA A 106 6.96 -18.09 -2.97
CA ALA A 106 7.39 -16.80 -2.47
C ALA A 106 7.01 -16.61 -0.99
N GLY A 107 8.00 -16.28 -0.17
CA GLY A 107 7.82 -15.87 1.21
C GLY A 107 7.78 -14.35 1.36
N GLY A 108 8.34 -13.62 0.39
CA GLY A 108 8.30 -12.16 0.32
C GLY A 108 8.24 -11.64 -1.11
N VAL A 109 7.56 -10.52 -1.29
CA VAL A 109 7.54 -9.76 -2.55
C VAL A 109 7.95 -8.33 -2.24
N PHE A 110 8.86 -7.78 -3.04
CA PHE A 110 9.37 -6.42 -2.86
C PHE A 110 9.11 -5.57 -4.12
N PHE A 111 8.45 -4.44 -3.92
CA PHE A 111 8.16 -3.44 -4.94
C PHE A 111 9.15 -2.27 -4.83
N SER A 112 9.85 -1.95 -5.91
CA SER A 112 10.86 -0.88 -5.92
C SER A 112 10.25 0.52 -5.84
N GLY A 113 11.12 1.51 -5.60
CA GLY A 113 10.83 2.92 -5.81
C GLY A 113 10.84 3.31 -7.29
N GLY A 114 10.37 4.52 -7.58
CA GLY A 114 10.28 5.12 -8.90
C GLY A 114 8.90 5.75 -9.13
N ASP A 115 8.24 5.38 -10.22
CA ASP A 115 6.90 5.83 -10.60
C ASP A 115 5.86 4.73 -10.31
N GLN A 116 4.99 4.97 -9.35
CA GLN A 116 3.92 4.06 -8.96
C GLN A 116 2.89 3.83 -10.08
N SER A 117 2.63 4.83 -10.91
CA SER A 117 1.69 4.71 -12.03
C SER A 117 2.23 3.76 -13.10
N ARG A 118 3.54 3.78 -13.35
CA ARG A 118 4.22 2.83 -14.24
C ARG A 118 4.07 1.40 -13.73
N GLN A 119 4.29 1.18 -12.44
CA GLN A 119 4.13 -0.14 -11.84
C GLN A 119 2.70 -0.64 -11.91
N MET A 120 1.72 0.21 -11.61
CA MET A 120 0.30 -0.14 -11.68
C MET A 120 -0.17 -0.41 -13.11
N ALA A 121 0.36 0.31 -14.10
CA ALA A 121 0.07 0.05 -15.50
C ALA A 121 0.43 -1.38 -15.94
N VAL A 122 1.45 -1.98 -15.32
CA VAL A 122 1.84 -3.37 -15.55
C VAL A 122 0.97 -4.35 -14.77
N LEU A 123 0.77 -4.11 -13.47
CA LEU A 123 0.24 -5.12 -12.55
C LEU A 123 -1.28 -5.13 -12.40
N LEU A 124 -1.93 -3.95 -12.43
CA LEU A 124 -3.33 -3.83 -12.00
C LEU A 124 -4.29 -4.68 -12.86
N HIS A 125 -5.20 -5.41 -12.21
CA HIS A 125 -6.23 -6.25 -12.84
C HIS A 125 -5.68 -7.36 -13.74
N THR A 126 -4.49 -7.89 -13.41
CA THR A 126 -3.88 -9.04 -14.11
C THR A 126 -4.01 -10.31 -13.26
N PRO A 127 -3.81 -11.51 -13.86
CA PRO A 127 -3.65 -12.75 -13.09
C PRO A 127 -2.53 -12.65 -12.04
N LEU A 128 -1.44 -11.95 -12.37
CA LEU A 128 -0.34 -11.71 -11.42
C LEU A 128 -0.81 -10.88 -10.21
N HIS A 129 -1.60 -9.81 -10.42
CA HIS A 129 -2.19 -9.02 -9.32
C HIS A 129 -3.10 -9.90 -8.43
N ARG A 130 -3.98 -10.70 -9.03
CA ARG A 130 -4.82 -11.64 -8.29
C ARG A 130 -3.96 -12.59 -7.44
N ARG A 131 -2.90 -13.14 -8.01
CA ARG A 131 -2.00 -14.06 -7.29
C ARG A 131 -1.26 -13.38 -6.15
N LEU A 132 -0.87 -12.11 -6.29
CA LEU A 132 -0.29 -11.32 -5.20
C LEU A 132 -1.24 -11.18 -4.01
N LEU A 133 -2.52 -10.90 -4.25
CA LEU A 133 -3.53 -10.82 -3.18
C LEU A 133 -3.73 -12.19 -2.50
N GLU A 134 -3.81 -13.27 -3.27
CA GLU A 134 -3.91 -14.63 -2.73
C GLU A 134 -2.71 -15.00 -1.85
N LEU A 135 -1.49 -14.66 -2.28
CA LEU A 135 -0.29 -14.91 -1.48
C LEU A 135 -0.25 -14.08 -0.19
N TYR A 136 -0.69 -12.84 -0.26
CA TYR A 136 -0.84 -12.01 0.93
C TYR A 136 -1.79 -12.67 1.93
N ASP A 137 -2.94 -13.16 1.48
CA ASP A 137 -3.89 -13.89 2.33
C ASP A 137 -3.33 -15.23 2.87
N GLN A 138 -2.33 -15.80 2.21
CA GLN A 138 -1.64 -17.02 2.63
C GLN A 138 -0.47 -16.80 3.58
N GLY A 139 -0.14 -15.55 3.91
CA GLY A 139 0.90 -15.24 4.89
C GLY A 139 2.18 -14.60 4.31
N CYS A 140 2.27 -14.44 2.99
CA CYS A 140 3.44 -13.80 2.35
C CYS A 140 3.64 -12.35 2.82
N VAL A 141 4.89 -11.92 2.89
CA VAL A 141 5.25 -10.54 3.24
C VAL A 141 5.29 -9.69 1.98
N MET A 142 4.39 -8.71 1.87
CA MET A 142 4.42 -7.71 0.81
C MET A 142 5.20 -6.50 1.28
N ALA A 143 6.28 -6.16 0.61
CA ALA A 143 7.14 -5.03 0.97
C ALA A 143 7.30 -4.06 -0.20
N GLY A 144 7.52 -2.79 0.10
CA GLY A 144 7.81 -1.79 -0.93
C GLY A 144 8.31 -0.50 -0.38
N THR A 145 9.09 0.22 -1.19
CA THR A 145 9.70 1.50 -0.83
C THR A 145 9.24 2.61 -1.77
N SER A 146 8.99 3.82 -1.26
CA SER A 146 8.62 4.98 -2.05
C SER A 146 7.40 4.69 -2.95
N ALA A 147 7.54 4.63 -4.28
CA ALA A 147 6.47 4.21 -5.20
C ALA A 147 5.90 2.83 -4.81
N GLY A 148 6.77 1.87 -4.43
CA GLY A 148 6.37 0.56 -3.93
C GLY A 148 5.58 0.60 -2.63
N ALA A 149 5.73 1.64 -1.80
CA ALA A 149 4.88 1.89 -0.64
C ALA A 149 3.51 2.45 -1.05
N ALA A 150 3.49 3.39 -1.99
CA ALA A 150 2.26 4.02 -2.47
C ALA A 150 1.28 3.00 -3.07
N VAL A 151 1.78 2.00 -3.83
CA VAL A 151 0.93 0.97 -4.47
C VAL A 151 0.26 0.03 -3.49
N MET A 152 0.65 0.00 -2.21
CA MET A 152 0.07 -0.90 -1.20
C MET A 152 -1.40 -0.59 -0.89
N SER A 153 -1.79 0.68 -0.91
CA SER A 153 -3.15 1.11 -0.63
C SER A 153 -4.10 0.88 -1.81
N GLU A 154 -5.39 0.72 -1.53
CA GLU A 154 -6.43 0.67 -2.56
C GLU A 154 -6.60 2.05 -3.21
N VAL A 155 -6.60 3.12 -2.42
CA VAL A 155 -6.56 4.50 -2.90
C VAL A 155 -5.10 4.95 -2.92
N MET A 156 -4.50 5.00 -4.10
CA MET A 156 -3.10 5.33 -4.33
C MET A 156 -2.94 6.78 -4.78
N ILE A 157 -2.04 7.53 -4.15
CA ILE A 157 -1.63 8.86 -4.60
C ILE A 157 -0.70 8.70 -5.81
N THR A 158 -1.03 9.35 -6.96
CA THR A 158 -0.20 9.27 -8.16
C THR A 158 1.04 10.17 -8.07
N GLY A 159 0.96 11.22 -7.29
CA GLY A 159 1.99 12.27 -7.20
C GLY A 159 1.68 13.50 -8.05
N GLU A 160 0.54 13.53 -8.72
CA GLU A 160 0.10 14.61 -9.58
C GLU A 160 -0.98 15.46 -8.92
N GLU A 161 -1.10 16.70 -9.39
CA GLU A 161 -2.19 17.63 -9.11
C GLU A 161 -3.01 17.88 -10.38
N ARG A 162 -4.34 18.05 -10.23
CA ARG A 162 -5.21 18.40 -11.37
C ARG A 162 -4.93 19.81 -11.91
N ARG A 163 -4.62 20.73 -11.01
CA ARG A 163 -4.06 22.02 -11.39
C ARG A 163 -2.56 21.84 -11.46
N GLN A 164 -1.98 22.11 -12.62
CA GLN A 164 -0.54 22.08 -12.77
C GLN A 164 0.07 23.23 -11.97
N PRO A 165 0.81 22.97 -10.90
CA PRO A 165 1.50 23.99 -10.15
C PRO A 165 2.66 24.54 -10.97
N GLU A 166 3.14 25.73 -10.60
CA GLU A 166 4.46 26.17 -11.01
C GLU A 166 5.51 25.26 -10.38
N GLU A 167 6.63 25.04 -11.05
CA GLU A 167 7.73 24.20 -10.56
C GLU A 167 8.20 24.68 -9.17
N GLY A 168 8.26 23.76 -8.21
CA GLY A 168 8.63 24.04 -6.83
C GLY A 168 7.48 24.50 -5.93
N HIS A 169 6.26 24.63 -6.46
CA HIS A 169 5.05 25.05 -5.74
C HIS A 169 4.00 23.91 -5.63
N GLU A 170 4.45 22.66 -5.75
CA GLU A 170 3.55 21.51 -5.68
C GLU A 170 2.93 21.36 -4.27
N PHE A 171 1.65 21.05 -4.24
CA PHE A 171 0.87 20.77 -3.03
C PHE A 171 0.84 21.91 -2.00
N GLU A 172 0.99 23.18 -2.41
CA GLU A 172 0.97 24.31 -1.49
C GLU A 172 -0.42 24.61 -0.91
N VAL A 173 -1.49 24.22 -1.61
CA VAL A 173 -2.86 24.59 -1.24
C VAL A 173 -3.66 23.36 -0.79
N LEU A 174 -4.43 23.54 0.29
CA LEU A 174 -5.42 22.57 0.76
C LEU A 174 -6.72 22.73 -0.04
N GLU A 175 -6.82 22.03 -1.15
CA GLU A 175 -7.91 22.18 -2.10
C GLU A 175 -8.61 20.84 -2.41
N ALA A 176 -9.94 20.88 -2.41
CA ALA A 176 -10.74 19.71 -2.70
C ALA A 176 -10.64 19.27 -4.16
N GLY A 177 -10.38 17.98 -4.39
CA GLY A 177 -10.30 17.36 -5.71
C GLY A 177 -9.05 17.74 -6.51
N ASN A 178 -8.03 18.32 -5.89
CA ASN A 178 -6.79 18.67 -6.57
C ASN A 178 -5.80 17.51 -6.63
N ILE A 179 -5.73 16.69 -5.58
CA ILE A 179 -4.80 15.56 -5.54
C ILE A 179 -5.30 14.43 -6.42
N VAL A 180 -4.47 13.98 -7.38
CA VAL A 180 -4.82 12.87 -8.26
C VAL A 180 -4.57 11.55 -7.55
N THR A 181 -5.59 10.72 -7.52
CA THR A 181 -5.52 9.34 -6.99
C THR A 181 -5.91 8.34 -8.06
N SER A 182 -5.37 7.15 -7.98
CA SER A 182 -5.76 5.99 -8.77
C SER A 182 -5.92 4.76 -7.88
N GLU A 183 -6.31 3.64 -8.47
CA GLU A 183 -6.35 2.36 -7.79
C GLU A 183 -4.94 1.81 -7.60
N GLY A 184 -4.64 1.32 -6.39
CA GLY A 184 -3.42 0.60 -6.07
C GLY A 184 -3.67 -0.91 -5.94
N LEU A 185 -2.71 -1.65 -5.35
CA LEU A 185 -2.80 -3.12 -5.22
C LEU A 185 -3.85 -3.59 -4.20
N GLY A 186 -4.32 -2.70 -3.32
CA GLY A 186 -5.41 -3.02 -2.40
C GLY A 186 -5.06 -3.94 -1.22
N PHE A 187 -3.77 -4.07 -0.87
CA PHE A 187 -3.35 -4.80 0.33
C PHE A 187 -3.84 -4.11 1.61
N ILE A 188 -3.85 -2.79 1.64
CA ILE A 188 -4.45 -2.00 2.72
C ILE A 188 -5.59 -1.14 2.18
N ARG A 189 -6.79 -1.31 2.75
CA ARG A 189 -8.04 -0.65 2.32
C ARG A 189 -8.55 0.38 3.30
N THR A 190 -7.99 0.40 4.48
CA THR A 190 -8.40 1.29 5.60
C THR A 190 -7.59 2.56 5.66
N ALA A 191 -6.54 2.68 4.82
CA ALA A 191 -5.63 3.81 4.84
C ALA A 191 -5.16 4.21 3.43
N ILE A 192 -4.81 5.49 3.29
CA ILE A 192 -4.06 6.06 2.17
C ILE A 192 -2.61 6.18 2.63
N ILE A 193 -1.69 5.56 1.89
CA ILE A 193 -0.25 5.61 2.20
C ILE A 193 0.41 6.74 1.42
N ASP A 194 1.15 7.57 2.14
CA ASP A 194 2.04 8.56 1.56
C ASP A 194 3.49 8.33 2.04
N GLN A 195 4.47 8.73 1.26
CA GLN A 195 5.87 8.40 1.43
C GLN A 195 6.77 9.64 1.28
N HIS A 196 8.06 9.57 1.73
CA HIS A 196 8.96 10.72 1.86
C HIS A 196 8.31 11.90 2.60
N PHE A 197 7.50 11.58 3.61
CA PHE A 197 6.39 12.41 4.02
C PHE A 197 6.80 13.73 4.64
N VAL A 198 7.59 13.70 5.70
CA VAL A 198 8.06 14.90 6.39
C VAL A 198 9.19 15.55 5.59
N THR A 199 10.13 14.74 5.09
CA THR A 199 11.27 15.19 4.30
C THR A 199 10.85 16.03 3.09
N ARG A 200 9.77 15.64 2.39
CA ARG A 200 9.24 16.38 1.22
C ARG A 200 8.01 17.23 1.54
N LYS A 201 7.71 17.50 2.82
CA LYS A 201 6.63 18.38 3.28
C LYS A 201 5.25 18.03 2.72
N ARG A 202 4.91 16.76 2.61
CA ARG A 202 3.71 16.24 1.91
C ARG A 202 2.41 16.29 2.73
N HIS A 203 2.40 17.01 3.86
CA HIS A 203 1.25 17.15 4.74
C HIS A 203 -0.01 17.64 4.01
N ASN A 204 0.12 18.65 3.17
CA ASN A 204 -1.02 19.27 2.51
C ASN A 204 -1.77 18.31 1.59
N ARG A 205 -1.05 17.49 0.81
CA ARG A 205 -1.70 16.54 -0.10
C ARG A 205 -2.42 15.42 0.65
N LEU A 206 -1.82 14.89 1.72
CA LEU A 206 -2.44 13.80 2.48
C LEU A 206 -3.64 14.29 3.29
N ILE A 207 -3.55 15.46 3.92
CA ILE A 207 -4.66 16.02 4.70
C ILE A 207 -5.84 16.43 3.81
N SER A 208 -5.60 16.87 2.57
CA SER A 208 -6.66 17.14 1.58
C SER A 208 -7.43 15.85 1.27
N LEU A 209 -6.74 14.74 1.06
CA LEU A 209 -7.39 13.44 0.82
C LEU A 209 -8.12 12.90 2.04
N VAL A 210 -7.60 13.11 3.26
CA VAL A 210 -8.31 12.76 4.50
C VAL A 210 -9.59 13.58 4.64
N ALA A 211 -9.58 14.84 4.27
CA ALA A 211 -10.79 15.67 4.26
C ALA A 211 -11.85 15.17 3.25
N GLU A 212 -11.42 14.66 2.11
CA GLU A 212 -12.31 14.11 1.07
C GLU A 212 -12.78 12.68 1.39
N LYS A 213 -11.97 11.91 2.09
CA LYS A 213 -12.19 10.49 2.41
C LYS A 213 -12.02 10.24 3.91
N PRO A 214 -12.85 10.87 4.78
CA PRO A 214 -12.61 10.91 6.22
C PRO A 214 -12.69 9.54 6.92
N LEU A 215 -13.22 8.52 6.26
CA LEU A 215 -13.26 7.15 6.79
C LEU A 215 -11.91 6.44 6.65
N LEU A 216 -11.06 6.87 5.72
CA LEU A 216 -9.71 6.35 5.54
C LEU A 216 -8.72 7.11 6.43
N LEU A 217 -7.78 6.38 7.02
CA LEU A 217 -6.62 6.99 7.66
C LEU A 217 -5.68 7.54 6.59
N GLY A 218 -5.08 8.71 6.86
CA GLY A 218 -3.91 9.16 6.10
C GLY A 218 -2.65 8.73 6.85
N ILE A 219 -1.80 7.91 6.25
CA ILE A 219 -0.55 7.45 6.88
C ILE A 219 0.64 7.94 6.05
N GLY A 220 1.33 8.95 6.56
CA GLY A 220 2.53 9.51 5.96
C GLY A 220 3.78 8.90 6.60
N ILE A 221 4.57 8.17 5.83
CA ILE A 221 5.78 7.49 6.28
C ILE A 221 7.00 8.28 5.76
N ASP A 222 7.88 8.70 6.65
CA ASP A 222 9.06 9.44 6.24
C ASP A 222 10.18 8.53 5.73
N GLU A 223 11.22 9.13 5.16
CA GLU A 223 12.42 8.43 4.68
C GLU A 223 13.09 7.63 5.82
N GLU A 224 13.83 6.58 5.47
CA GLU A 224 14.55 5.71 6.44
C GLU A 224 13.64 5.10 7.53
N THR A 225 12.32 5.07 7.27
CA THR A 225 11.30 4.65 8.21
C THR A 225 10.30 3.74 7.52
N ALA A 226 9.77 2.77 8.24
CA ALA A 226 8.73 1.87 7.74
C ALA A 226 7.68 1.59 8.80
N ILE A 227 6.51 1.15 8.35
CA ILE A 227 5.53 0.47 9.18
C ILE A 227 5.48 -1.01 8.80
N ILE A 228 5.38 -1.87 9.82
CA ILE A 228 5.14 -3.30 9.63
C ILE A 228 3.71 -3.59 10.07
N VAL A 229 2.82 -3.77 9.10
CA VAL A 229 1.41 -4.09 9.37
C VAL A 229 1.28 -5.59 9.55
N SER A 230 0.73 -6.00 10.68
CA SER A 230 0.48 -7.39 11.06
C SER A 230 -0.91 -7.86 10.63
N PRO A 231 -1.16 -9.19 10.57
CA PRO A 231 -2.46 -9.78 10.18
C PRO A 231 -3.66 -9.33 11.03
N ASP A 232 -3.42 -8.87 12.26
CA ASP A 232 -4.44 -8.35 13.18
C ASP A 232 -4.83 -6.90 12.91
N GLU A 233 -4.23 -6.30 11.84
CA GLU A 233 -4.38 -4.89 11.45
C GLU A 233 -3.79 -3.92 12.49
N THR A 234 -2.77 -4.33 13.20
CA THR A 234 -1.90 -3.41 13.94
C THR A 234 -0.62 -3.16 13.16
N PHE A 235 0.01 -2.01 13.34
CA PHE A 235 1.36 -1.81 12.82
C PHE A 235 2.34 -1.37 13.91
N GLU A 236 3.60 -1.66 13.66
CA GLU A 236 4.76 -1.19 14.41
C GLU A 236 5.59 -0.28 13.52
N VAL A 237 6.10 0.82 14.09
CA VAL A 237 7.05 1.72 13.41
C VAL A 237 8.47 1.23 13.62
N VAL A 238 9.24 1.17 12.53
CA VAL A 238 10.67 0.83 12.53
C VAL A 238 11.46 1.85 11.69
N GLY A 239 12.73 2.05 12.01
CA GLY A 239 13.59 2.98 11.27
C GLY A 239 14.01 4.20 12.08
N GLY A 240 14.44 5.27 11.41
CA GLY A 240 15.15 6.38 12.06
C GLY A 240 14.35 7.68 12.20
N LYS A 241 13.21 7.81 11.51
CA LYS A 241 12.39 9.03 11.50
C LYS A 241 10.98 8.76 11.99
N SER A 242 9.98 9.44 11.46
CA SER A 242 8.60 9.42 11.98
C SER A 242 7.57 8.95 10.98
N VAL A 243 6.44 8.50 11.53
CA VAL A 243 5.19 8.23 10.82
C VAL A 243 4.13 9.19 11.34
N VAL A 244 3.41 9.85 10.45
CA VAL A 244 2.29 10.73 10.80
C VAL A 244 0.99 10.06 10.38
N VAL A 245 0.06 9.92 11.32
CA VAL A 245 -1.28 9.37 11.06
C VAL A 245 -2.31 10.46 11.24
N TYR A 246 -3.14 10.67 10.22
CA TYR A 246 -4.32 11.53 10.28
C TYR A 246 -5.60 10.70 10.34
N ASP A 247 -6.43 10.92 11.34
CA ASP A 247 -7.78 10.38 11.44
C ASP A 247 -8.82 11.49 11.29
N GLY A 248 -9.52 11.49 10.16
CA GLY A 248 -10.59 12.42 9.84
C GLY A 248 -12.00 11.92 10.24
N THR A 249 -12.13 10.75 10.86
CA THR A 249 -13.43 10.09 11.07
C THR A 249 -14.44 10.97 11.84
N ARG A 250 -13.94 11.82 12.72
CA ARG A 250 -14.76 12.73 13.55
C ARG A 250 -14.60 14.19 13.14
N ALA A 251 -13.89 14.44 12.06
CA ALA A 251 -13.63 15.80 11.60
C ALA A 251 -14.89 16.42 10.99
N ASP A 252 -15.04 17.73 11.20
CA ASP A 252 -15.99 18.57 10.46
C ASP A 252 -15.28 19.14 9.23
N THR A 253 -15.77 18.78 8.06
CA THR A 253 -15.19 19.19 6.77
C THR A 253 -16.17 20.05 6.00
N SER A 254 -15.70 21.19 5.50
CA SER A 254 -16.44 22.02 4.56
C SER A 254 -15.54 22.52 3.43
N VAL A 255 -16.12 22.77 2.27
CA VAL A 255 -15.41 23.24 1.09
C VAL A 255 -16.00 24.57 0.67
N THR A 256 -15.16 25.59 0.48
CA THR A 256 -15.57 26.92 0.00
C THR A 256 -15.93 26.89 -1.49
N PRO A 257 -16.63 27.93 -2.01
CA PRO A 257 -16.84 28.07 -3.47
C PRO A 257 -15.55 28.11 -4.28
N SER A 258 -14.45 28.58 -3.71
CA SER A 258 -13.10 28.56 -4.30
C SER A 258 -12.36 27.23 -4.09
N ARG A 259 -13.05 26.18 -3.62
CA ARG A 259 -12.58 24.81 -3.36
C ARG A 259 -11.60 24.66 -2.20
N LEU A 260 -11.32 25.71 -1.43
CA LEU A 260 -10.48 25.56 -0.23
C LEU A 260 -11.15 24.67 0.80
N ILE A 261 -10.38 23.80 1.42
CA ILE A 261 -10.83 22.88 2.45
C ILE A 261 -10.74 23.57 3.82
N ALA A 262 -11.84 23.56 4.56
CA ALA A 262 -11.83 23.79 5.99
C ALA A 262 -12.05 22.45 6.71
N LEU A 263 -11.09 22.06 7.55
CA LEU A 263 -11.07 20.79 8.26
C LEU A 263 -10.81 21.03 9.75
N ARG A 264 -11.71 20.56 10.63
CA ARG A 264 -11.68 20.82 12.07
C ARG A 264 -11.80 19.51 12.83
N GLY A 265 -11.04 19.36 13.93
CA GLY A 265 -11.13 18.19 14.79
C GLY A 265 -10.49 16.91 14.24
N VAL A 266 -9.56 17.03 13.29
CA VAL A 266 -8.71 15.91 12.87
C VAL A 266 -7.82 15.48 14.03
N VAL A 267 -7.73 14.18 14.27
CA VAL A 267 -6.75 13.63 15.20
C VAL A 267 -5.47 13.33 14.43
N MET A 268 -4.36 13.83 14.95
CA MET A 268 -3.03 13.56 14.39
C MET A 268 -2.19 12.81 15.42
N HIS A 269 -1.56 11.73 14.97
CA HIS A 269 -0.54 11.04 15.74
C HIS A 269 0.80 11.19 15.02
N VAL A 270 1.86 11.42 15.80
CA VAL A 270 3.25 11.36 15.32
C VAL A 270 3.90 10.20 16.07
N LEU A 271 4.34 9.21 15.32
CA LEU A 271 4.84 7.94 15.84
C LEU A 271 6.31 7.78 15.44
N VAL A 272 7.09 7.14 16.29
CA VAL A 272 8.50 6.87 16.08
C VAL A 272 8.81 5.38 16.29
N ALA A 273 10.03 4.95 16.00
CA ALA A 273 10.41 3.54 16.13
C ALA A 273 10.03 2.95 17.50
N GLY A 274 9.37 1.80 17.47
CA GLY A 274 8.83 1.08 18.63
C GLY A 274 7.38 1.41 18.96
N ASP A 275 6.82 2.52 18.45
CA ASP A 275 5.41 2.80 18.61
C ASP A 275 4.55 1.84 17.80
N ARG A 276 3.37 1.52 18.33
CA ARG A 276 2.38 0.66 17.68
C ARG A 276 1.03 1.35 17.56
N PHE A 277 0.31 1.01 16.51
CA PHE A 277 -0.99 1.60 16.21
C PHE A 277 -1.98 0.53 15.69
N ASP A 278 -3.21 0.62 16.14
CA ASP A 278 -4.31 -0.25 15.70
C ASP A 278 -5.17 0.48 14.67
N LEU A 279 -5.18 -0.04 13.44
CA LEU A 279 -5.89 0.52 12.29
C LEU A 279 -7.42 0.45 12.45
N LYS A 280 -7.94 -0.54 13.21
CA LYS A 280 -9.38 -0.72 13.46
C LYS A 280 -9.91 0.27 14.47
N THR A 281 -9.22 0.35 15.60
CA THR A 281 -9.62 1.26 16.70
C THR A 281 -9.11 2.68 16.49
N LYS A 282 -8.17 2.86 15.55
CA LYS A 282 -7.51 4.14 15.23
C LYS A 282 -6.81 4.76 16.44
N LYS A 283 -6.10 3.92 17.21
CA LYS A 283 -5.42 4.32 18.45
C LYS A 283 -4.01 3.74 18.53
N THR A 284 -3.15 4.46 19.24
CA THR A 284 -1.87 3.94 19.68
C THR A 284 -2.05 2.80 20.69
N ILE A 285 -1.21 1.77 20.57
CA ILE A 285 -1.13 0.64 21.50
C ILE A 285 0.08 0.91 22.41
N ARG A 286 -0.12 0.87 23.71
CA ARG A 286 0.94 1.01 24.73
C ARG A 286 1.51 -0.35 25.10
#